data_be8ecde6c57c19ec2482853fe597c068
#
_entry.id   be8ecde6c57c19ec2482853fe597c068
#
_cell.length_a   1.000
_cell.length_b   1.000
_cell.length_c   1.000
_cell.angle_alpha   90.00
_cell.angle_beta   90.00
_cell.angle_gamma   90.00
#
_symmetry.space_group_name_H-M   'P 1'
#
loop_
_entity.id
_entity.type
_entity.pdbx_description
1 polymer ?
#
loop_
_entity_poly.entity_id
_entity_poly.type
_entity_poly.pdbx_seq_one_letter_code
_entity_poly.pdbx_strand_id
1 'polypeptide(L)'
;MKIRDMRKALDSKEISAKELAQTYFERIKKYDDKVKSFITVTEEKALEQAEKAQGVIDKGEAKALTGIPVAVKDNICTEGVKTTCASKMLENFVPPYNATVMEKLDAENIVMLGKTSMDEFAMGGSTQTSAFAKTKNPYDLDRVPGGSSGGSAAAVAAGLAPVALGTDTGGSIRQPAAFCGVTGIKPTYSRVSRFGLVAFASSLDQIGSIGLDAHDCAVLLNEICGYDFHDGTSSKLEVPDFTAKIGESMKGMKIALPKEFYAEGINDEVKTAVLKAADEYKAMGAELIECSMPSLKYAVPCYYLLACAEAASNLSRYDGIKYGHRTATADSYEELIIKSRSEGFGEEVKRRILLGNYCLSSGYYDAYYRKAMALRQLIRKEYNDIFEKCDVILTPTTPAVAYSPEMTSDPVQMYQADICTVTVNIAGLPAISTPCGYDSKGMPIGMSVIGRKFDEATIIKTADAYEKGFKPVAPKL
;
A
#
# COMPACT_ATOMS: atom_id res chain seq x y z
N MET A 1 -15.76 -9.25 7.99
CA MET A 1 -16.25 -8.55 9.19
C MET A 1 -15.37 -7.33 9.40
N LYS A 2 -15.92 -6.16 9.73
CA LYS A 2 -15.19 -4.91 9.99
C LYS A 2 -14.62 -4.91 11.41
N ILE A 3 -13.57 -4.10 11.66
CA ILE A 3 -12.94 -4.02 13.00
C ILE A 3 -13.96 -3.71 14.08
N ARG A 4 -14.88 -2.75 13.86
CA ARG A 4 -15.90 -2.37 14.82
C ARG A 4 -16.85 -3.53 15.19
N ASP A 5 -17.18 -4.40 14.24
CA ASP A 5 -18.07 -5.55 14.47
C ASP A 5 -17.32 -6.63 15.27
N MET A 6 -16.05 -6.88 14.93
CA MET A 6 -15.20 -7.83 15.66
C MET A 6 -14.95 -7.34 17.10
N ARG A 7 -14.64 -6.06 17.28
CA ARG A 7 -14.43 -5.48 18.61
C ARG A 7 -15.68 -5.65 19.48
N LYS A 8 -16.87 -5.35 18.93
CA LYS A 8 -18.13 -5.53 19.62
C LYS A 8 -18.37 -6.99 20.02
N ALA A 9 -18.14 -7.94 19.12
CA ALA A 9 -18.32 -9.36 19.38
C ALA A 9 -17.34 -9.90 20.44
N LEU A 10 -16.08 -9.43 20.43
CA LEU A 10 -15.07 -9.75 21.44
C LEU A 10 -15.43 -9.17 22.81
N ASP A 11 -15.87 -7.91 22.88
CA ASP A 11 -16.23 -7.23 24.13
C ASP A 11 -17.50 -7.84 24.76
N SER A 12 -18.47 -8.24 23.93
CA SER A 12 -19.69 -8.92 24.39
C SER A 12 -19.49 -10.41 24.68
N LYS A 13 -18.28 -10.95 24.45
CA LYS A 13 -17.93 -12.38 24.60
C LYS A 13 -18.78 -13.30 23.72
N GLU A 14 -19.29 -12.79 22.61
CA GLU A 14 -19.99 -13.57 21.58
C GLU A 14 -19.02 -14.49 20.86
N ILE A 15 -17.76 -14.05 20.70
CA ILE A 15 -16.65 -14.82 20.14
C ILE A 15 -15.38 -14.53 20.95
N SER A 16 -14.53 -15.52 21.13
CA SER A 16 -13.18 -15.35 21.70
C SER A 16 -12.18 -14.92 20.62
N ALA A 17 -11.06 -14.30 21.03
CA ALA A 17 -9.99 -13.95 20.13
C ALA A 17 -9.41 -15.19 19.41
N LYS A 18 -9.38 -16.36 20.08
CA LYS A 18 -8.94 -17.63 19.50
C LYS A 18 -9.90 -18.12 18.40
N GLU A 19 -11.21 -18.14 18.66
CA GLU A 19 -12.21 -18.53 17.67
C GLU A 19 -12.22 -17.58 16.47
N LEU A 20 -12.06 -16.26 16.71
CA LEU A 20 -11.93 -15.28 15.64
C LEU A 20 -10.70 -15.56 14.77
N ALA A 21 -9.52 -15.82 15.35
CA ALA A 21 -8.33 -16.19 14.63
C ALA A 21 -8.52 -17.49 13.82
N GLN A 22 -9.09 -18.53 14.43
CA GLN A 22 -9.39 -19.80 13.77
C GLN A 22 -10.30 -19.63 12.56
N THR A 23 -11.34 -18.79 12.67
CA THR A 23 -12.24 -18.47 11.54
C THR A 23 -11.45 -17.93 10.33
N TYR A 24 -10.45 -17.07 10.54
CA TYR A 24 -9.61 -16.57 9.44
C TYR A 24 -8.67 -17.63 8.91
N PHE A 25 -8.06 -18.48 9.75
CA PHE A 25 -7.23 -19.58 9.27
C PHE A 25 -7.99 -20.63 8.49
N GLU A 26 -9.23 -20.95 8.87
CA GLU A 26 -10.12 -21.83 8.09
C GLU A 26 -10.39 -21.22 6.70
N ARG A 27 -10.63 -19.92 6.62
CA ARG A 27 -10.81 -19.22 5.35
C ARG A 27 -9.53 -19.21 4.52
N ILE A 28 -8.37 -18.95 5.12
CA ILE A 28 -7.06 -19.01 4.43
C ILE A 28 -6.87 -20.43 3.86
N LYS A 29 -7.03 -21.48 4.66
CA LYS A 29 -6.93 -22.87 4.20
C LYS A 29 -7.87 -23.21 3.04
N LYS A 30 -9.08 -22.63 3.05
CA LYS A 30 -10.10 -22.92 2.04
C LYS A 30 -9.91 -22.19 0.72
N TYR A 31 -9.41 -20.94 0.75
CA TYR A 31 -9.45 -20.07 -0.41
C TYR A 31 -8.08 -19.57 -0.88
N ASP A 32 -7.04 -19.57 -0.04
CA ASP A 32 -5.76 -18.95 -0.42
C ASP A 32 -4.99 -19.73 -1.48
N ASP A 33 -5.25 -21.03 -1.63
CA ASP A 33 -4.72 -21.81 -2.76
C ASP A 33 -5.14 -21.24 -4.13
N LYS A 34 -6.31 -20.58 -4.20
CA LYS A 34 -6.79 -19.91 -5.41
C LYS A 34 -6.25 -18.49 -5.53
N VAL A 35 -6.25 -17.73 -4.44
CA VAL A 35 -5.88 -16.30 -4.40
C VAL A 35 -4.37 -16.12 -4.32
N LYS A 36 -3.67 -16.97 -3.55
CA LYS A 36 -2.22 -16.93 -3.30
C LYS A 36 -1.78 -15.58 -2.73
N SER A 37 -2.50 -15.13 -1.71
CA SER A 37 -2.24 -13.85 -1.05
C SER A 37 -1.16 -13.90 0.02
N PHE A 38 -0.87 -15.08 0.59
CA PHE A 38 0.16 -15.26 1.61
C PHE A 38 1.41 -15.95 1.06
N ILE A 39 2.60 -15.53 1.54
CA ILE A 39 3.87 -16.23 1.38
C ILE A 39 4.13 -17.12 2.62
N THR A 40 3.83 -16.58 3.80
CA THR A 40 4.01 -17.27 5.08
C THR A 40 2.76 -17.11 5.93
N VAL A 41 2.16 -18.21 6.37
CA VAL A 41 1.05 -18.22 7.34
C VAL A 41 1.61 -18.54 8.72
N THR A 42 1.20 -17.82 9.77
CA THR A 42 1.77 -17.90 11.12
C THR A 42 0.75 -18.42 12.14
N GLU A 43 0.03 -19.51 11.83
CA GLU A 43 -1.10 -20.00 12.61
C GLU A 43 -0.74 -20.27 14.09
N GLU A 44 0.37 -20.96 14.35
CA GLU A 44 0.80 -21.30 15.72
C GLU A 44 1.04 -20.03 16.56
N LYS A 45 1.89 -19.10 16.04
CA LYS A 45 2.19 -17.82 16.70
C LYS A 45 0.92 -16.98 16.88
N ALA A 46 0.02 -16.99 15.90
CA ALA A 46 -1.23 -16.23 15.96
C ALA A 46 -2.17 -16.76 17.06
N LEU A 47 -2.25 -18.05 17.25
CA LEU A 47 -3.06 -18.64 18.32
C LEU A 47 -2.51 -18.31 19.72
N GLU A 48 -1.19 -18.28 19.89
CA GLU A 48 -0.55 -17.81 21.12
C GLU A 48 -0.85 -16.32 21.37
N GLN A 49 -0.77 -15.48 20.31
CA GLN A 49 -1.16 -14.05 20.40
C GLN A 49 -2.64 -13.88 20.75
N ALA A 50 -3.51 -14.72 20.20
CA ALA A 50 -4.95 -14.69 20.50
C ALA A 50 -5.24 -15.06 21.96
N GLU A 51 -4.55 -16.04 22.53
CA GLU A 51 -4.69 -16.40 23.94
C GLU A 51 -4.22 -15.26 24.86
N LYS A 52 -3.10 -14.59 24.51
CA LYS A 52 -2.62 -13.41 25.23
C LYS A 52 -3.62 -12.28 25.15
N ALA A 53 -4.16 -11.98 23.96
CA ALA A 53 -5.16 -10.95 23.73
C ALA A 53 -6.44 -11.23 24.51
N GLN A 54 -6.89 -12.49 24.57
CA GLN A 54 -8.07 -12.89 25.36
C GLN A 54 -7.88 -12.56 26.83
N GLY A 55 -6.69 -12.80 27.40
CA GLY A 55 -6.37 -12.44 28.77
C GLY A 55 -6.48 -10.92 29.06
N VAL A 56 -6.18 -10.07 28.07
CA VAL A 56 -6.33 -8.61 28.14
C VAL A 56 -7.83 -8.23 28.07
N ILE A 57 -8.57 -8.85 27.17
CA ILE A 57 -10.02 -8.65 27.02
C ILE A 57 -10.76 -9.02 28.31
N ASP A 58 -10.43 -10.16 28.91
CA ASP A 58 -11.09 -10.66 30.13
C ASP A 58 -10.89 -9.75 31.34
N LYS A 59 -9.77 -9.00 31.37
CA LYS A 59 -9.49 -7.98 32.40
C LYS A 59 -10.20 -6.65 32.14
N GLY A 60 -10.84 -6.46 30.97
CA GLY A 60 -11.44 -5.18 30.57
C GLY A 60 -10.42 -4.11 30.15
N GLU A 61 -9.21 -4.53 29.77
CA GLU A 61 -8.10 -3.64 29.36
C GLU A 61 -7.94 -3.61 27.82
N ALA A 62 -8.91 -4.11 27.08
CA ALA A 62 -8.88 -4.21 25.63
C ALA A 62 -8.81 -2.81 24.97
N LYS A 63 -7.92 -2.67 23.99
CA LYS A 63 -7.82 -1.51 23.11
C LYS A 63 -8.47 -1.79 21.75
N ALA A 64 -8.43 -0.82 20.84
CA ALA A 64 -9.13 -0.91 19.55
C ALA A 64 -8.75 -2.16 18.72
N LEU A 65 -7.47 -2.55 18.73
CA LEU A 65 -6.96 -3.67 17.94
C LEU A 65 -6.69 -4.94 18.76
N THR A 66 -6.96 -4.97 20.06
CA THR A 66 -6.70 -6.15 20.90
C THR A 66 -7.49 -7.38 20.41
N GLY A 67 -6.79 -8.42 20.00
CA GLY A 67 -7.38 -9.64 19.44
C GLY A 67 -7.84 -9.55 17.98
N ILE A 68 -7.63 -8.43 17.31
CA ILE A 68 -8.00 -8.25 15.90
C ILE A 68 -6.93 -8.90 14.99
N PRO A 69 -7.33 -9.75 14.04
CA PRO A 69 -6.42 -10.35 13.07
C PRO A 69 -5.87 -9.31 12.08
N VAL A 70 -4.56 -9.35 11.81
CA VAL A 70 -3.88 -8.42 10.87
C VAL A 70 -2.95 -9.21 9.96
N ALA A 71 -3.01 -8.93 8.65
CA ALA A 71 -2.03 -9.43 7.68
C ALA A 71 -0.92 -8.40 7.45
N VAL A 72 0.32 -8.85 7.20
CA VAL A 72 1.49 -7.97 7.14
C VAL A 72 2.23 -8.18 5.83
N LYS A 73 2.46 -7.12 5.05
CA LYS A 73 3.24 -7.20 3.81
C LYS A 73 4.66 -7.71 4.07
N ASP A 74 5.17 -8.53 3.17
CA ASP A 74 6.40 -9.31 3.37
C ASP A 74 7.71 -8.49 3.24
N ASN A 75 7.66 -7.19 3.19
CA ASN A 75 8.80 -6.28 3.33
C ASN A 75 8.88 -5.55 4.67
N ILE A 76 7.98 -5.88 5.62
CA ILE A 76 7.98 -5.33 6.98
C ILE A 76 8.62 -6.37 7.90
N CYS A 77 9.78 -6.05 8.48
CA CYS A 77 10.52 -6.93 9.37
C CYS A 77 9.67 -7.32 10.59
N THR A 78 9.55 -8.62 10.81
CA THR A 78 8.80 -9.20 11.93
C THR A 78 9.69 -10.23 12.62
N GLU A 79 10.00 -10.00 13.88
CA GLU A 79 10.92 -10.83 14.66
C GLU A 79 10.48 -12.29 14.67
N GLY A 80 11.44 -13.18 14.34
CA GLY A 80 11.23 -14.63 14.30
C GLY A 80 10.34 -15.11 13.15
N VAL A 81 9.92 -14.24 12.20
CA VAL A 81 9.10 -14.62 11.05
C VAL A 81 9.81 -14.27 9.75
N LYS A 82 9.88 -15.19 8.80
CA LYS A 82 10.49 -14.94 7.49
C LYS A 82 9.97 -13.64 6.88
N THR A 83 10.89 -12.81 6.37
CA THR A 83 10.61 -11.56 5.68
C THR A 83 11.43 -11.51 4.41
N THR A 84 10.83 -11.98 3.31
CA THR A 84 11.56 -12.30 2.08
C THR A 84 11.52 -11.19 1.04
N CYS A 85 10.67 -10.18 1.19
CA CYS A 85 10.38 -9.20 0.14
C CYS A 85 9.97 -9.85 -1.19
N ALA A 86 9.38 -11.04 -1.15
CA ALA A 86 9.03 -11.86 -2.31
C ALA A 86 10.23 -12.14 -3.24
N SER A 87 11.47 -12.15 -2.72
CA SER A 87 12.73 -12.32 -3.46
C SER A 87 13.52 -13.53 -2.99
N LYS A 88 14.14 -14.23 -3.91
CA LYS A 88 15.13 -15.29 -3.60
C LYS A 88 16.32 -14.72 -2.82
N MET A 89 16.63 -13.42 -3.01
CA MET A 89 17.70 -12.74 -2.29
C MET A 89 17.54 -12.84 -0.77
N LEU A 90 16.30 -12.80 -0.26
CA LEU A 90 15.96 -12.86 1.17
C LEU A 90 15.14 -14.11 1.56
N GLU A 91 15.13 -15.15 0.73
CA GLU A 91 14.32 -16.37 0.94
C GLU A 91 14.43 -16.96 2.35
N ASN A 92 15.62 -16.90 2.93
CA ASN A 92 15.91 -17.48 4.24
C ASN A 92 16.08 -16.43 5.35
N PHE A 93 15.76 -15.17 5.08
CA PHE A 93 15.93 -14.11 6.06
C PHE A 93 14.82 -14.15 7.11
N VAL A 94 15.23 -14.31 8.37
CA VAL A 94 14.38 -14.19 9.56
C VAL A 94 14.91 -12.99 10.36
N PRO A 95 14.17 -11.88 10.45
CA PRO A 95 14.63 -10.71 11.20
C PRO A 95 14.82 -11.03 12.69
N PRO A 96 15.93 -10.56 13.31
CA PRO A 96 16.13 -10.64 14.77
C PRO A 96 15.50 -9.48 15.53
N TYR A 97 14.64 -8.69 14.87
CA TYR A 97 13.98 -7.49 15.42
C TYR A 97 12.66 -7.21 14.68
N ASN A 98 11.78 -6.49 15.33
CA ASN A 98 10.56 -5.96 14.73
C ASN A 98 10.78 -4.60 14.05
N ALA A 99 10.04 -4.34 12.99
CA ALA A 99 9.80 -2.97 12.55
C ALA A 99 9.01 -2.21 13.61
N THR A 100 9.22 -0.89 13.73
CA THR A 100 8.48 -0.05 14.70
C THR A 100 6.97 -0.23 14.62
N VAL A 101 6.42 -0.39 13.41
CA VAL A 101 4.98 -0.65 13.25
C VAL A 101 4.55 -1.99 13.87
N MET A 102 5.43 -2.99 13.86
CA MET A 102 5.14 -4.29 14.49
C MET A 102 5.27 -4.23 16.01
N GLU A 103 6.24 -3.48 16.54
CA GLU A 103 6.33 -3.23 18.00
C GLU A 103 5.07 -2.55 18.53
N LYS A 104 4.57 -1.55 17.81
CA LYS A 104 3.32 -0.84 18.15
C LYS A 104 2.11 -1.77 18.09
N LEU A 105 1.99 -2.58 17.05
CA LEU A 105 0.87 -3.52 16.92
C LEU A 105 0.94 -4.67 17.93
N ASP A 106 2.13 -5.14 18.29
CA ASP A 106 2.31 -6.12 19.38
C ASP A 106 1.88 -5.52 20.74
N ALA A 107 2.13 -4.22 20.98
CA ALA A 107 1.64 -3.52 22.17
C ALA A 107 0.11 -3.35 22.22
N GLU A 108 -0.54 -3.38 21.05
CA GLU A 108 -2.01 -3.45 20.93
C GLU A 108 -2.57 -4.86 21.12
N ASN A 109 -1.71 -5.88 21.22
CA ASN A 109 -2.08 -7.29 21.30
C ASN A 109 -2.92 -7.75 20.09
N ILE A 110 -2.46 -7.44 18.87
CA ILE A 110 -3.06 -7.93 17.63
C ILE A 110 -2.81 -9.43 17.46
N VAL A 111 -3.50 -10.04 16.49
CA VAL A 111 -3.24 -11.40 16.05
C VAL A 111 -2.70 -11.38 14.63
N MET A 112 -1.41 -11.70 14.44
CA MET A 112 -0.77 -11.68 13.13
C MET A 112 -1.09 -12.96 12.35
N LEU A 113 -1.81 -12.83 11.21
CA LEU A 113 -2.18 -13.97 10.36
C LEU A 113 -1.02 -14.51 9.52
N GLY A 114 -0.09 -13.64 9.12
CA GLY A 114 1.03 -14.02 8.27
C GLY A 114 1.56 -12.88 7.42
N LYS A 115 2.50 -13.26 6.52
CA LYS A 115 3.18 -12.36 5.59
C LYS A 115 2.56 -12.49 4.21
N THR A 116 2.07 -11.35 3.67
CA THR A 116 1.37 -11.32 2.38
C THR A 116 2.34 -11.16 1.21
N SER A 117 1.97 -11.78 0.08
CA SER A 117 2.71 -11.69 -1.18
C SER A 117 2.76 -10.25 -1.70
N MET A 118 3.79 -9.97 -2.48
CA MET A 118 4.07 -8.66 -3.02
C MET A 118 4.92 -8.75 -4.29
N ASP A 119 5.03 -7.67 -5.04
CA ASP A 119 6.08 -7.57 -6.05
C ASP A 119 7.46 -7.54 -5.38
N GLU A 120 8.43 -8.20 -6.01
CA GLU A 120 9.79 -8.34 -5.48
C GLU A 120 10.41 -6.99 -5.08
N PHE A 121 10.86 -6.86 -3.83
CA PHE A 121 11.39 -5.61 -3.24
C PHE A 121 10.47 -4.38 -3.43
N ALA A 122 9.16 -4.60 -3.48
CA ALA A 122 8.16 -3.58 -3.76
C ALA A 122 8.28 -2.93 -5.15
N MET A 123 8.94 -3.59 -6.11
CA MET A 123 9.18 -3.13 -7.47
C MET A 123 8.25 -3.82 -8.46
N GLY A 124 7.12 -3.18 -8.74
CA GLY A 124 6.10 -3.67 -9.66
C GLY A 124 4.75 -3.03 -9.38
N GLY A 125 3.73 -3.44 -10.14
CA GLY A 125 2.35 -2.96 -10.02
C GLY A 125 1.34 -4.08 -10.23
N SER A 126 1.74 -5.35 -10.04
CA SER A 126 0.91 -6.51 -10.40
C SER A 126 1.00 -7.70 -9.44
N THR A 127 1.99 -7.72 -8.55
CA THR A 127 2.35 -8.86 -7.69
C THR A 127 2.76 -10.12 -8.49
N GLN A 128 3.10 -9.94 -9.78
CA GLN A 128 3.54 -11.03 -10.66
C GLN A 128 5.08 -11.20 -10.65
N THR A 129 5.82 -10.24 -10.08
CA THR A 129 7.28 -10.34 -9.95
C THR A 129 7.72 -11.13 -8.70
N SER A 130 6.77 -11.56 -7.85
CA SER A 130 7.04 -12.42 -6.69
C SER A 130 7.75 -13.72 -7.11
N ALA A 131 8.83 -14.06 -6.39
CA ALA A 131 9.54 -15.33 -6.57
C ALA A 131 8.77 -16.55 -6.03
N PHE A 132 7.74 -16.35 -5.20
CA PHE A 132 7.05 -17.43 -4.48
C PHE A 132 5.59 -17.56 -4.89
N ALA A 133 4.75 -16.56 -4.58
CA ALA A 133 3.31 -16.60 -4.79
C ALA A 133 2.87 -15.47 -5.73
N LYS A 134 2.36 -15.84 -6.90
CA LYS A 134 1.75 -14.90 -7.85
C LYS A 134 0.29 -14.72 -7.50
N THR A 135 0.00 -13.69 -6.74
CA THR A 135 -1.35 -13.39 -6.27
C THR A 135 -2.31 -13.11 -7.41
N LYS A 136 -3.53 -13.56 -7.28
CA LYS A 136 -4.63 -13.37 -8.21
C LYS A 136 -5.68 -12.43 -7.64
N ASN A 137 -6.41 -11.74 -8.53
CA ASN A 137 -7.49 -10.84 -8.12
C ASN A 137 -8.72 -11.64 -7.68
N PRO A 138 -9.27 -11.40 -6.48
CA PRO A 138 -10.45 -12.13 -5.98
C PRO A 138 -11.72 -11.94 -6.83
N TYR A 139 -11.84 -10.83 -7.58
CA TYR A 139 -12.99 -10.59 -8.47
C TYR A 139 -12.91 -11.35 -9.78
N ASP A 140 -11.67 -11.60 -10.25
CA ASP A 140 -11.41 -12.39 -11.47
C ASP A 140 -10.00 -12.98 -11.35
N LEU A 141 -9.93 -14.30 -11.17
CA LEU A 141 -8.67 -15.02 -10.93
C LEU A 141 -7.71 -15.02 -12.15
N ASP A 142 -8.16 -14.58 -13.32
CA ASP A 142 -7.33 -14.38 -14.50
C ASP A 142 -6.79 -12.95 -14.63
N ARG A 143 -6.99 -12.10 -13.58
CA ARG A 143 -6.48 -10.74 -13.52
C ARG A 143 -5.53 -10.54 -12.35
N VAL A 144 -4.68 -9.51 -12.48
CA VAL A 144 -3.74 -9.14 -11.43
C VAL A 144 -4.45 -8.44 -10.26
N PRO A 145 -4.00 -8.62 -9.01
CA PRO A 145 -4.55 -7.91 -7.85
C PRO A 145 -4.04 -6.47 -7.75
N GLY A 146 -3.14 -6.08 -8.69
CA GLY A 146 -2.31 -4.90 -8.52
C GLY A 146 -1.07 -5.16 -7.65
N GLY A 147 -0.34 -4.12 -7.35
CA GLY A 147 0.91 -4.19 -6.59
C GLY A 147 1.49 -2.80 -6.24
N SER A 148 2.53 -2.83 -5.45
CA SER A 148 3.24 -4.02 -4.95
C SER A 148 2.59 -4.70 -3.74
N SER A 149 1.55 -4.14 -3.08
CA SER A 149 0.84 -4.76 -1.95
C SER A 149 -0.36 -5.60 -2.39
N GLY A 150 -0.25 -6.32 -3.52
CA GLY A 150 -1.37 -7.08 -4.09
C GLY A 150 -1.84 -8.22 -3.18
N GLY A 151 -0.93 -8.91 -2.48
CA GLY A 151 -1.30 -9.92 -1.51
C GLY A 151 -2.10 -9.36 -0.34
N SER A 152 -1.72 -8.17 0.18
CA SER A 152 -2.46 -7.50 1.26
C SER A 152 -3.87 -7.09 0.82
N ALA A 153 -4.01 -6.48 -0.38
CA ALA A 153 -5.31 -6.07 -0.90
C ALA A 153 -6.21 -7.28 -1.24
N ALA A 154 -5.64 -8.31 -1.87
CA ALA A 154 -6.37 -9.53 -2.20
C ALA A 154 -6.81 -10.30 -0.95
N ALA A 155 -5.97 -10.38 0.10
CA ALA A 155 -6.34 -11.01 1.37
C ALA A 155 -7.56 -10.32 2.02
N VAL A 156 -7.58 -8.99 2.04
CA VAL A 156 -8.73 -8.23 2.57
C VAL A 156 -9.96 -8.42 1.70
N ALA A 157 -9.84 -8.29 0.37
CA ALA A 157 -10.96 -8.45 -0.56
C ALA A 157 -11.58 -9.85 -0.51
N ALA A 158 -10.76 -10.90 -0.38
CA ALA A 158 -11.20 -12.29 -0.26
C ALA A 158 -11.73 -12.63 1.15
N GLY A 159 -11.65 -11.69 2.11
CA GLY A 159 -12.01 -11.94 3.50
C GLY A 159 -11.08 -12.93 4.21
N LEU A 160 -9.83 -13.03 3.80
CA LEU A 160 -8.78 -13.83 4.43
C LEU A 160 -8.07 -13.05 5.55
N ALA A 161 -8.23 -11.75 5.55
CA ALA A 161 -7.84 -10.85 6.62
C ALA A 161 -8.85 -9.71 6.69
N PRO A 162 -9.16 -9.16 7.89
CA PRO A 162 -10.05 -7.99 8.00
C PRO A 162 -9.33 -6.71 7.59
N VAL A 163 -8.05 -6.60 7.96
CA VAL A 163 -7.16 -5.48 7.65
C VAL A 163 -5.74 -6.00 7.37
N ALA A 164 -4.97 -5.19 6.65
CA ALA A 164 -3.59 -5.50 6.34
C ALA A 164 -2.69 -4.26 6.37
N LEU A 165 -1.41 -4.46 6.69
CA LEU A 165 -0.36 -3.49 6.38
C LEU A 165 0.07 -3.66 4.92
N GLY A 166 0.24 -2.53 4.26
CA GLY A 166 0.87 -2.41 2.95
C GLY A 166 1.99 -1.37 2.96
N THR A 167 2.68 -1.22 1.82
CA THR A 167 3.66 -0.15 1.61
C THR A 167 3.43 0.53 0.27
N ASP A 168 3.64 1.83 0.20
CA ASP A 168 3.32 2.64 -0.97
C ASP A 168 4.50 3.58 -1.28
N THR A 169 5.17 3.29 -2.39
CA THR A 169 6.31 4.07 -2.90
C THR A 169 5.88 4.92 -4.11
N GLY A 170 4.94 4.40 -4.91
CA GLY A 170 4.41 5.06 -6.09
C GLY A 170 2.92 4.79 -6.34
N GLY A 171 2.21 4.22 -5.36
CA GLY A 171 0.81 3.79 -5.49
C GLY A 171 0.55 2.40 -4.92
N SER A 172 1.57 1.75 -4.37
CA SER A 172 1.55 0.32 -4.04
C SER A 172 0.63 -0.11 -2.87
N ILE A 173 -0.10 0.77 -2.24
CA ILE A 173 -1.28 0.51 -1.40
C ILE A 173 -2.55 0.82 -2.18
N ARG A 174 -2.61 2.03 -2.78
CA ARG A 174 -3.80 2.62 -3.38
C ARG A 174 -4.22 1.89 -4.66
N GLN A 175 -3.28 1.59 -5.53
CA GLN A 175 -3.55 0.89 -6.79
C GLN A 175 -4.08 -0.53 -6.55
N PRO A 176 -3.45 -1.43 -5.74
CA PRO A 176 -4.03 -2.74 -5.48
C PRO A 176 -5.34 -2.65 -4.68
N ALA A 177 -5.53 -1.66 -3.81
CA ALA A 177 -6.83 -1.43 -3.17
C ALA A 177 -7.93 -1.13 -4.20
N ALA A 178 -7.66 -0.26 -5.19
CA ALA A 178 -8.58 0.02 -6.30
C ALA A 178 -8.90 -1.23 -7.12
N PHE A 179 -7.89 -2.03 -7.48
CA PHE A 179 -8.07 -3.23 -8.30
C PHE A 179 -8.81 -4.36 -7.58
N CYS A 180 -8.67 -4.44 -6.25
CA CYS A 180 -9.32 -5.46 -5.43
C CYS A 180 -10.61 -4.96 -4.74
N GLY A 181 -11.08 -3.73 -5.03
CA GLY A 181 -12.34 -3.21 -4.50
C GLY A 181 -12.36 -3.05 -2.98
N VAL A 182 -11.24 -2.68 -2.39
CA VAL A 182 -11.08 -2.39 -0.96
C VAL A 182 -10.55 -0.98 -0.75
N THR A 183 -10.53 -0.51 0.49
CA THR A 183 -10.00 0.82 0.83
C THR A 183 -8.54 0.71 1.27
N GLY A 184 -7.71 1.64 0.80
CA GLY A 184 -6.29 1.67 1.16
C GLY A 184 -5.77 3.10 1.33
N ILE A 185 -5.08 3.37 2.43
CA ILE A 185 -4.54 4.69 2.74
C ILE A 185 -3.02 4.69 2.80
N LYS A 186 -2.41 5.60 2.05
CA LYS A 186 -1.03 6.01 2.21
C LYS A 186 -1.00 7.32 3.01
N PRO A 187 -0.46 7.31 4.24
CA PRO A 187 -0.35 8.55 5.02
C PRO A 187 0.70 9.50 4.44
N THR A 188 0.80 10.67 4.99
CA THR A 188 1.86 11.62 4.71
C THR A 188 3.23 10.97 4.90
N TYR A 189 4.18 11.22 3.98
CA TYR A 189 5.57 10.80 4.16
C TYR A 189 6.09 11.27 5.51
N SER A 190 6.72 10.37 6.26
CA SER A 190 7.20 10.57 7.64
C SER A 190 6.16 10.44 8.78
N ARG A 191 4.88 10.20 8.49
CA ARG A 191 3.85 10.01 9.53
C ARG A 191 3.99 8.66 10.23
N VAL A 192 4.42 7.62 9.51
CA VAL A 192 4.72 6.28 10.02
C VAL A 192 6.21 6.02 9.86
N SER A 193 6.86 5.50 10.89
CA SER A 193 8.28 5.13 10.85
C SER A 193 8.56 4.09 9.77
N ARG A 194 9.71 4.26 9.11
CA ARG A 194 10.26 3.30 8.14
C ARG A 194 11.32 2.37 8.75
N PHE A 195 11.59 2.46 10.05
CA PHE A 195 12.51 1.53 10.71
C PHE A 195 11.96 0.10 10.62
N GLY A 196 12.79 -0.81 10.13
CA GLY A 196 12.40 -2.20 9.86
C GLY A 196 11.58 -2.41 8.59
N LEU A 197 11.30 -1.37 7.80
CA LEU A 197 10.84 -1.51 6.43
C LEU A 197 12.04 -1.75 5.50
N VAL A 198 12.03 -2.85 4.75
CA VAL A 198 13.05 -3.09 3.72
C VAL A 198 12.88 -2.08 2.59
N ALA A 199 13.90 -1.26 2.40
CA ALA A 199 13.82 -0.08 1.55
C ALA A 199 13.80 -0.41 0.05
N PHE A 200 12.86 0.21 -0.68
CA PHE A 200 12.91 0.39 -2.12
C PHE A 200 13.47 1.78 -2.46
N ALA A 201 12.72 2.84 -2.19
CA ALA A 201 13.13 4.22 -2.43
C ALA A 201 12.89 5.07 -1.17
N SER A 202 13.95 5.31 -0.42
CA SER A 202 13.89 5.84 0.95
C SER A 202 13.21 7.20 1.07
N SER A 203 13.20 8.03 0.02
CA SER A 203 12.52 9.33 0.01
C SER A 203 11.05 9.28 -0.39
N LEU A 204 10.52 8.09 -0.67
CA LEU A 204 9.16 7.85 -1.18
C LEU A 204 8.40 6.79 -0.39
N ASP A 205 9.09 5.76 0.12
CA ASP A 205 8.49 4.62 0.81
C ASP A 205 7.67 5.05 2.03
N GLN A 206 6.45 4.52 2.17
CA GLN A 206 5.60 4.74 3.32
C GLN A 206 4.77 3.49 3.63
N ILE A 207 4.71 3.08 4.90
CA ILE A 207 3.77 2.06 5.38
C ILE A 207 2.40 2.70 5.56
N GLY A 208 1.34 1.95 5.27
CA GLY A 208 -0.03 2.36 5.51
C GLY A 208 -0.96 1.16 5.62
N SER A 209 -2.26 1.42 5.68
CA SER A 209 -3.29 0.43 5.96
C SER A 209 -4.16 0.11 4.75
N ILE A 210 -4.67 -1.11 4.70
CA ILE A 210 -5.68 -1.61 3.77
C ILE A 210 -6.78 -2.25 4.61
N GLY A 211 -8.05 -1.92 4.33
CA GLY A 211 -9.21 -2.40 5.07
C GLY A 211 -10.46 -2.45 4.21
N LEU A 212 -11.57 -2.86 4.81
CA LEU A 212 -12.86 -2.93 4.12
C LEU A 212 -13.53 -1.56 3.93
N ASP A 213 -13.12 -0.57 4.73
CA ASP A 213 -13.60 0.82 4.62
C ASP A 213 -12.58 1.81 5.23
N ALA A 214 -12.86 3.10 5.08
CA ALA A 214 -12.03 4.17 5.60
C ALA A 214 -11.90 4.14 7.13
N HIS A 215 -12.94 3.70 7.85
CA HIS A 215 -12.90 3.55 9.30
C HIS A 215 -11.89 2.48 9.74
N ASP A 216 -11.93 1.29 9.14
CA ASP A 216 -10.99 0.21 9.47
C ASP A 216 -9.56 0.63 9.16
N CYS A 217 -9.34 1.34 8.02
CA CYS A 217 -8.05 1.92 7.69
C CYS A 217 -7.58 2.96 8.72
N ALA A 218 -8.49 3.81 9.20
CA ALA A 218 -8.18 4.85 10.19
C ALA A 218 -7.79 4.25 11.54
N VAL A 219 -8.52 3.24 12.02
CA VAL A 219 -8.22 2.55 13.28
C VAL A 219 -6.83 1.92 13.24
N LEU A 220 -6.48 1.19 12.15
CA LEU A 220 -5.15 0.61 12.01
C LEU A 220 -4.07 1.70 11.90
N LEU A 221 -4.38 2.81 11.21
CA LEU A 221 -3.44 3.91 11.02
C LEU A 221 -3.14 4.66 12.33
N ASN A 222 -4.13 4.83 13.23
CA ASN A 222 -3.94 5.44 14.54
C ASN A 222 -2.82 4.75 15.31
N GLU A 223 -2.81 3.42 15.28
CA GLU A 223 -1.87 2.64 16.10
C GLU A 223 -0.45 2.61 15.53
N ILE A 224 -0.27 2.73 14.20
CA ILE A 224 1.05 2.65 13.58
C ILE A 224 1.75 4.01 13.39
N CYS A 225 1.01 5.12 13.48
CA CYS A 225 1.56 6.48 13.34
C CYS A 225 2.34 6.94 14.57
N GLY A 226 3.20 7.95 14.38
CA GLY A 226 3.89 8.67 15.44
C GLY A 226 5.41 8.71 15.27
N TYR A 227 6.03 9.55 16.11
CA TYR A 227 7.47 9.77 16.08
C TYR A 227 8.24 8.52 16.50
N ASP A 228 9.33 8.27 15.77
CA ASP A 228 10.30 7.23 16.08
C ASP A 228 11.72 7.77 15.90
N PHE A 229 12.55 7.66 16.93
CA PHE A 229 13.94 8.14 16.90
C PHE A 229 14.85 7.28 16.01
N HIS A 230 14.44 6.04 15.68
CA HIS A 230 15.20 5.16 14.77
C HIS A 230 15.06 5.57 13.31
N ASP A 231 14.04 6.36 12.95
CA ASP A 231 13.86 6.91 11.61
C ASP A 231 14.09 8.42 11.61
N GLY A 232 15.26 8.85 11.13
CA GLY A 232 15.63 10.26 11.05
C GLY A 232 14.68 11.15 10.22
N THR A 233 13.76 10.55 9.46
CA THR A 233 12.72 11.28 8.70
C THR A 233 11.38 11.32 9.44
N SER A 234 11.22 10.60 10.55
CA SER A 234 9.98 10.52 11.31
C SER A 234 9.54 11.88 11.84
N SER A 235 8.27 12.23 11.64
CA SER A 235 7.69 13.50 12.05
C SER A 235 7.43 13.54 13.55
N LYS A 236 7.76 14.70 14.17
CA LYS A 236 7.46 14.98 15.60
C LYS A 236 6.07 15.60 15.80
N LEU A 237 5.31 15.81 14.72
CA LEU A 237 3.95 16.34 14.83
C LEU A 237 3.06 15.33 15.55
N GLU A 238 2.22 15.84 16.45
CA GLU A 238 1.21 15.06 17.15
C GLU A 238 0.34 14.27 16.16
N VAL A 239 -0.03 13.06 16.54
CA VAL A 239 -0.94 12.21 15.76
C VAL A 239 -2.35 12.45 16.28
N PRO A 240 -3.24 13.04 15.47
CA PRO A 240 -4.64 13.18 15.88
C PRO A 240 -5.34 11.81 15.80
N ASP A 241 -6.48 11.68 16.44
CA ASP A 241 -7.37 10.57 16.16
C ASP A 241 -7.95 10.72 14.74
N PHE A 242 -7.56 9.84 13.84
CA PHE A 242 -7.99 9.86 12.44
C PHE A 242 -9.47 9.50 12.28
N THR A 243 -10.11 8.91 13.30
CA THR A 243 -11.54 8.62 13.27
C THR A 243 -12.40 9.81 13.69
N ALA A 244 -11.82 10.85 14.28
CA ALA A 244 -12.54 11.96 14.91
C ALA A 244 -13.48 12.73 13.96
N LYS A 245 -13.14 12.83 12.68
CA LYS A 245 -13.96 13.52 11.67
C LYS A 245 -14.94 12.59 10.93
N ILE A 246 -14.97 11.29 11.22
CA ILE A 246 -15.87 10.34 10.58
C ILE A 246 -17.32 10.71 10.91
N GLY A 247 -18.16 10.78 9.88
CA GLY A 247 -19.57 11.15 10.02
C GLY A 247 -19.87 12.65 9.97
N GLU A 248 -18.86 13.52 9.93
CA GLU A 248 -19.08 14.95 9.71
C GLU A 248 -19.65 15.25 8.33
N SER A 249 -20.39 16.37 8.23
CA SER A 249 -21.00 16.84 6.99
C SER A 249 -19.97 17.23 5.93
N MET A 250 -20.30 16.99 4.66
CA MET A 250 -19.54 17.44 3.48
C MET A 250 -19.92 18.86 3.02
N LYS A 251 -20.91 19.49 3.68
CA LYS A 251 -21.41 20.80 3.29
C LYS A 251 -20.32 21.89 3.34
N GLY A 252 -20.12 22.57 2.21
CA GLY A 252 -19.13 23.65 2.07
C GLY A 252 -17.70 23.17 1.87
N MET A 253 -17.45 21.85 1.84
CA MET A 253 -16.13 21.28 1.53
C MET A 253 -15.81 21.49 0.05
N LYS A 254 -14.60 21.93 -0.25
CA LYS A 254 -14.13 22.23 -1.60
C LYS A 254 -13.31 21.05 -2.13
N ILE A 255 -13.78 20.46 -3.22
CA ILE A 255 -13.14 19.29 -3.87
C ILE A 255 -12.63 19.72 -5.25
N ALA A 256 -11.31 19.65 -5.45
CA ALA A 256 -10.70 19.99 -6.73
C ALA A 256 -10.64 18.78 -7.67
N LEU A 257 -10.89 19.03 -8.96
CA LEU A 257 -10.84 18.07 -10.06
C LEU A 257 -9.81 18.54 -11.10
N PRO A 258 -8.53 18.10 -11.01
CA PRO A 258 -7.52 18.48 -12.00
C PRO A 258 -7.83 17.80 -13.34
N LYS A 259 -8.07 18.61 -14.37
CA LYS A 259 -8.57 18.14 -15.68
C LYS A 259 -7.67 17.09 -16.35
N GLU A 260 -6.36 17.11 -16.06
CA GLU A 260 -5.37 16.18 -16.66
C GLU A 260 -5.58 14.74 -16.19
N PHE A 261 -6.16 14.51 -14.99
CA PHE A 261 -6.52 13.17 -14.50
C PHE A 261 -7.78 12.60 -15.16
N TYR A 262 -8.47 13.37 -15.98
CA TYR A 262 -9.69 12.97 -16.71
C TYR A 262 -9.52 13.09 -18.23
N ALA A 263 -8.27 13.29 -18.70
CA ALA A 263 -7.92 13.46 -20.10
C ALA A 263 -7.80 12.12 -20.85
N GLU A 264 -7.25 12.16 -22.05
CA GLU A 264 -6.91 10.99 -22.85
C GLU A 264 -5.95 10.04 -22.10
N GLY A 265 -6.14 8.73 -22.25
CA GLY A 265 -5.37 7.70 -21.54
C GLY A 265 -6.05 7.17 -20.27
N ILE A 266 -7.12 7.82 -19.79
CA ILE A 266 -7.97 7.28 -18.72
C ILE A 266 -9.18 6.59 -19.36
N ASN A 267 -9.46 5.35 -18.96
CA ASN A 267 -10.61 4.57 -19.44
C ASN A 267 -11.92 5.31 -19.14
N ASP A 268 -12.85 5.33 -20.10
CA ASP A 268 -14.10 6.10 -19.99
C ASP A 268 -15.03 5.59 -18.88
N GLU A 269 -15.05 4.28 -18.59
CA GLU A 269 -15.84 3.74 -17.48
C GLU A 269 -15.26 4.20 -16.12
N VAL A 270 -13.92 4.23 -16.01
CA VAL A 270 -13.23 4.76 -14.81
C VAL A 270 -13.53 6.23 -14.63
N LYS A 271 -13.38 7.04 -15.70
CA LYS A 271 -13.68 8.46 -15.69
C LYS A 271 -15.12 8.73 -15.26
N THR A 272 -16.08 8.01 -15.87
CA THR A 272 -17.51 8.14 -15.59
C THR A 272 -17.83 7.80 -14.13
N ALA A 273 -17.24 6.72 -13.58
CA ALA A 273 -17.48 6.32 -12.20
C ALA A 273 -16.96 7.37 -11.20
N VAL A 274 -15.77 7.92 -11.44
CA VAL A 274 -15.18 8.92 -10.53
C VAL A 274 -15.91 10.26 -10.63
N LEU A 275 -16.34 10.70 -11.83
CA LEU A 275 -17.13 11.91 -11.98
C LEU A 275 -18.53 11.75 -11.35
N LYS A 276 -19.14 10.58 -11.44
CA LYS A 276 -20.37 10.27 -10.70
C LYS A 276 -20.17 10.41 -9.19
N ALA A 277 -19.06 9.90 -8.65
CA ALA A 277 -18.73 10.08 -7.23
C ALA A 277 -18.57 11.59 -6.87
N ALA A 278 -17.97 12.39 -7.76
CA ALA A 278 -17.90 13.84 -7.57
C ALA A 278 -19.29 14.48 -7.51
N ASP A 279 -20.23 14.07 -8.35
CA ASP A 279 -21.62 14.56 -8.31
C ASP A 279 -22.34 14.13 -7.03
N GLU A 280 -22.05 12.93 -6.49
CA GLU A 280 -22.59 12.51 -5.20
C GLU A 280 -22.07 13.38 -4.05
N TYR A 281 -20.76 13.73 -4.03
CA TYR A 281 -20.23 14.71 -3.08
C TYR A 281 -20.91 16.09 -3.21
N LYS A 282 -21.16 16.54 -4.44
CA LYS A 282 -21.90 17.78 -4.69
C LYS A 282 -23.33 17.71 -4.12
N ALA A 283 -24.00 16.56 -4.27
CA ALA A 283 -25.31 16.33 -3.68
C ALA A 283 -25.29 16.33 -2.14
N MET A 284 -24.16 15.94 -1.52
CA MET A 284 -23.91 16.05 -0.08
C MET A 284 -23.59 17.47 0.37
N GLY A 285 -23.50 18.45 -0.55
CA GLY A 285 -23.27 19.86 -0.28
C GLY A 285 -21.81 20.32 -0.44
N ALA A 286 -20.94 19.52 -1.02
CA ALA A 286 -19.58 19.94 -1.37
C ALA A 286 -19.59 20.84 -2.62
N GLU A 287 -18.56 21.67 -2.77
CA GLU A 287 -18.29 22.49 -3.95
C GLU A 287 -17.23 21.82 -4.82
N LEU A 288 -17.51 21.62 -6.11
CA LEU A 288 -16.53 21.10 -7.06
C LEU A 288 -15.76 22.26 -7.71
N ILE A 289 -14.43 22.16 -7.75
CA ILE A 289 -13.52 23.17 -8.31
C ILE A 289 -12.70 22.55 -9.42
N GLU A 290 -12.83 23.07 -10.63
CA GLU A 290 -11.94 22.69 -11.73
C GLU A 290 -10.56 23.35 -11.54
N CYS A 291 -9.50 22.56 -11.76
CA CYS A 291 -8.13 23.03 -11.70
C CYS A 291 -7.26 22.33 -12.74
N SER A 292 -5.97 22.64 -12.76
CA SER A 292 -5.02 22.09 -13.73
C SER A 292 -3.71 21.69 -13.03
N MET A 293 -3.14 20.55 -13.46
CA MET A 293 -1.85 20.04 -13.02
C MET A 293 -1.00 19.64 -14.24
N PRO A 294 -0.48 20.60 -15.01
CA PRO A 294 0.17 20.35 -16.29
C PRO A 294 1.46 19.52 -16.18
N SER A 295 2.06 19.42 -14.99
CA SER A 295 3.23 18.55 -14.76
C SER A 295 2.91 17.06 -14.74
N LEU A 296 1.61 16.64 -14.69
CA LEU A 296 1.20 15.24 -14.64
C LEU A 296 1.84 14.39 -15.73
N LYS A 297 1.94 14.92 -16.96
CA LYS A 297 2.58 14.23 -18.11
C LYS A 297 4.05 13.84 -17.89
N TYR A 298 4.71 14.44 -16.92
CA TYR A 298 6.11 14.15 -16.56
C TYR A 298 6.22 13.32 -15.27
N ALA A 299 5.11 12.99 -14.62
CA ALA A 299 5.11 12.36 -13.30
C ALA A 299 5.74 10.96 -13.32
N VAL A 300 5.38 10.13 -14.30
CA VAL A 300 5.92 8.77 -14.44
C VAL A 300 7.42 8.78 -14.67
N PRO A 301 7.98 9.50 -15.68
CA PRO A 301 9.43 9.60 -15.83
C PRO A 301 10.14 10.15 -14.59
N CYS A 302 9.58 11.17 -13.93
CA CYS A 302 10.14 11.73 -12.69
C CYS A 302 10.23 10.67 -11.59
N TYR A 303 9.15 9.93 -11.38
CA TYR A 303 9.09 8.88 -10.36
C TYR A 303 10.14 7.79 -10.62
N TYR A 304 10.18 7.24 -11.84
CA TYR A 304 11.07 6.12 -12.14
C TYR A 304 12.55 6.53 -12.09
N LEU A 305 12.91 7.73 -12.51
CA LEU A 305 14.28 8.25 -12.37
C LEU A 305 14.70 8.34 -10.90
N LEU A 306 13.85 8.89 -10.03
CA LEU A 306 14.13 9.03 -8.60
C LEU A 306 14.13 7.64 -7.90
N ALA A 307 13.09 6.86 -8.10
CA ALA A 307 12.92 5.59 -7.44
C ALA A 307 14.00 4.57 -7.83
N CYS A 308 14.37 4.48 -9.12
CA CYS A 308 15.43 3.59 -9.58
C CYS A 308 16.81 4.02 -9.09
N ALA A 309 17.09 5.34 -9.04
CA ALA A 309 18.34 5.86 -8.48
C ALA A 309 18.50 5.47 -7.00
N GLU A 310 17.43 5.62 -6.22
CA GLU A 310 17.43 5.23 -4.80
C GLU A 310 17.48 3.70 -4.63
N ALA A 311 16.79 2.94 -5.48
CA ALA A 311 16.83 1.47 -5.48
C ALA A 311 18.24 0.95 -5.75
N ALA A 312 18.94 1.49 -6.75
CA ALA A 312 20.32 1.10 -7.05
C ALA A 312 21.22 1.27 -5.81
N SER A 313 21.07 2.38 -5.09
CA SER A 313 21.81 2.64 -3.85
C SER A 313 21.36 1.70 -2.72
N ASN A 314 20.06 1.56 -2.47
CA ASN A 314 19.55 0.76 -1.37
C ASN A 314 19.84 -0.75 -1.54
N LEU A 315 19.76 -1.28 -2.76
CA LEU A 315 19.97 -2.69 -3.02
C LEU A 315 21.44 -3.06 -3.25
N SER A 316 22.35 -2.09 -3.22
CA SER A 316 23.81 -2.35 -3.30
C SER A 316 24.33 -3.18 -2.11
N ARG A 317 23.62 -3.12 -0.97
CA ARG A 317 23.97 -3.87 0.24
C ARG A 317 23.81 -5.39 0.14
N TYR A 318 23.04 -5.87 -0.83
CA TYR A 318 22.81 -7.30 -1.06
C TYR A 318 23.89 -7.84 -1.99
N ASP A 319 25.02 -8.26 -1.42
CA ASP A 319 26.24 -8.69 -2.12
C ASP A 319 26.52 -10.19 -2.01
N GLY A 320 25.69 -10.92 -1.25
CA GLY A 320 25.89 -12.35 -0.98
C GLY A 320 27.00 -12.64 0.04
N ILE A 321 27.53 -11.62 0.73
CA ILE A 321 28.63 -11.76 1.69
C ILE A 321 28.12 -11.64 3.13
N LYS A 322 27.49 -10.51 3.45
CA LYS A 322 27.04 -10.24 4.82
C LYS A 322 25.70 -10.90 5.11
N TYR A 323 24.78 -10.88 4.15
CA TYR A 323 23.44 -11.47 4.25
C TYR A 323 22.84 -11.63 2.86
N GLY A 324 21.73 -12.35 2.78
CA GLY A 324 21.01 -12.63 1.55
C GLY A 324 21.52 -13.89 0.85
N HIS A 325 20.97 -14.13 -0.36
CA HIS A 325 21.35 -15.25 -1.19
C HIS A 325 22.85 -15.19 -1.53
N ARG A 326 23.52 -16.33 -1.39
CA ARG A 326 24.91 -16.51 -1.79
C ARG A 326 25.02 -17.67 -2.77
N THR A 327 25.66 -17.43 -3.92
CA THR A 327 25.95 -18.51 -4.87
C THR A 327 26.79 -19.61 -4.25
N ALA A 328 26.51 -20.85 -4.65
CA ALA A 328 27.26 -22.02 -4.16
C ALA A 328 28.66 -22.16 -4.78
N THR A 329 28.89 -21.50 -5.95
CA THR A 329 30.12 -21.67 -6.72
C THR A 329 30.64 -20.31 -7.21
N ALA A 330 31.84 -19.94 -6.74
CA ALA A 330 32.53 -18.75 -7.23
C ALA A 330 34.05 -18.96 -7.04
N ASP A 331 34.83 -18.61 -8.08
CA ASP A 331 36.29 -18.74 -8.09
C ASP A 331 36.97 -17.43 -7.65
N SER A 332 36.22 -16.33 -7.57
CA SER A 332 36.69 -15.02 -7.15
C SER A 332 35.64 -14.25 -6.34
N TYR A 333 36.09 -13.22 -5.62
CA TYR A 333 35.21 -12.30 -4.89
C TYR A 333 34.23 -11.55 -5.84
N GLU A 334 34.72 -11.12 -6.99
CA GLU A 334 33.92 -10.43 -7.99
C GLU A 334 32.84 -11.36 -8.56
N GLU A 335 33.22 -12.57 -8.91
CA GLU A 335 32.30 -13.58 -9.41
C GLU A 335 31.22 -13.96 -8.37
N LEU A 336 31.60 -14.06 -7.08
CA LEU A 336 30.66 -14.32 -5.98
C LEU A 336 29.57 -13.25 -5.94
N ILE A 337 29.92 -11.95 -6.00
CA ILE A 337 28.96 -10.86 -5.99
C ILE A 337 28.06 -10.92 -7.23
N ILE A 338 28.66 -11.05 -8.42
CA ILE A 338 27.93 -11.08 -9.70
C ILE A 338 26.93 -12.23 -9.71
N LYS A 339 27.36 -13.44 -9.41
CA LYS A 339 26.49 -14.62 -9.40
C LYS A 339 25.40 -14.53 -8.34
N SER A 340 25.75 -14.17 -7.09
CA SER A 340 24.76 -14.06 -6.01
C SER A 340 23.65 -13.06 -6.35
N ARG A 341 24.00 -11.89 -6.92
CA ARG A 341 23.02 -10.88 -7.32
C ARG A 341 22.21 -11.32 -8.54
N SER A 342 22.84 -11.99 -9.50
CA SER A 342 22.17 -12.47 -10.73
C SER A 342 21.15 -13.59 -10.43
N GLU A 343 21.48 -14.47 -9.50
CA GLU A 343 20.63 -15.59 -9.04
C GLU A 343 19.50 -15.11 -8.11
N GLY A 344 19.84 -14.18 -7.19
CA GLY A 344 18.97 -13.74 -6.10
C GLY A 344 17.92 -12.71 -6.52
N PHE A 345 18.21 -11.82 -7.48
CA PHE A 345 17.28 -10.80 -7.95
C PHE A 345 16.53 -11.23 -9.21
N GLY A 346 15.23 -10.92 -9.26
CA GLY A 346 14.40 -11.06 -10.44
C GLY A 346 14.66 -9.99 -11.50
N GLU A 347 14.09 -10.18 -12.68
CA GLU A 347 14.36 -9.35 -13.87
C GLU A 347 13.98 -7.88 -13.69
N GLU A 348 12.82 -7.59 -13.06
CA GLU A 348 12.37 -6.21 -12.87
C GLU A 348 13.29 -5.46 -11.89
N VAL A 349 13.72 -6.11 -10.81
CA VAL A 349 14.65 -5.54 -9.85
C VAL A 349 15.99 -5.24 -10.50
N LYS A 350 16.53 -6.19 -11.29
CA LYS A 350 17.78 -5.99 -12.06
C LYS A 350 17.66 -4.81 -13.04
N ARG A 351 16.53 -4.70 -13.75
CA ARG A 351 16.26 -3.60 -14.70
C ARG A 351 16.28 -2.25 -13.97
N ARG A 352 15.62 -2.12 -12.82
CA ARG A 352 15.59 -0.86 -12.05
C ARG A 352 16.94 -0.52 -11.43
N ILE A 353 17.71 -1.50 -10.99
CA ILE A 353 19.10 -1.29 -10.52
C ILE A 353 19.98 -0.74 -11.67
N LEU A 354 19.89 -1.34 -12.87
CA LEU A 354 20.65 -0.88 -14.03
C LEU A 354 20.24 0.54 -14.44
N LEU A 355 18.95 0.83 -14.51
CA LEU A 355 18.44 2.16 -14.82
C LEU A 355 18.91 3.19 -13.77
N GLY A 356 18.86 2.84 -12.48
CA GLY A 356 19.31 3.69 -11.40
C GLY A 356 20.81 4.01 -11.48
N ASN A 357 21.63 2.99 -11.71
CA ASN A 357 23.08 3.18 -11.91
C ASN A 357 23.37 4.07 -13.12
N TYR A 358 22.64 3.90 -14.22
CA TYR A 358 22.76 4.75 -15.40
C TYR A 358 22.45 6.22 -15.08
N CYS A 359 21.33 6.46 -14.38
CA CYS A 359 20.90 7.82 -13.99
C CYS A 359 21.89 8.51 -13.04
N LEU A 360 22.61 7.73 -12.21
CA LEU A 360 23.58 8.25 -11.24
C LEU A 360 25.01 8.34 -11.80
N SER A 361 25.27 7.78 -12.98
CA SER A 361 26.62 7.75 -13.55
C SER A 361 27.10 9.15 -13.98
N SER A 362 28.44 9.31 -13.99
CA SER A 362 29.07 10.53 -14.43
C SER A 362 28.66 10.92 -15.86
N GLY A 363 28.27 12.17 -16.08
CA GLY A 363 27.75 12.67 -17.37
C GLY A 363 26.22 12.55 -17.54
N TYR A 364 25.53 11.66 -16.79
CA TYR A 364 24.07 11.50 -16.86
C TYR A 364 23.34 12.04 -15.62
N TYR A 365 24.03 12.19 -14.50
CA TYR A 365 23.46 12.71 -13.25
C TYR A 365 22.72 14.04 -13.42
N ASP A 366 23.34 15.02 -14.07
CA ASP A 366 22.75 16.33 -14.33
C ASP A 366 21.62 16.27 -15.35
N ALA A 367 21.75 15.40 -16.35
CA ALA A 367 20.76 15.27 -17.41
C ALA A 367 19.47 14.60 -16.96
N TYR A 368 19.52 13.68 -15.99
CA TYR A 368 18.37 12.89 -15.53
C TYR A 368 18.02 13.16 -14.06
N TYR A 369 18.91 12.83 -13.12
CA TYR A 369 18.57 12.89 -11.69
C TYR A 369 18.28 14.31 -11.21
N ARG A 370 19.14 15.29 -11.54
CA ARG A 370 18.91 16.69 -11.17
C ARG A 370 17.64 17.26 -11.79
N LYS A 371 17.33 16.92 -13.03
CA LYS A 371 16.06 17.33 -13.67
C LYS A 371 14.84 16.71 -12.98
N ALA A 372 14.93 15.42 -12.60
CA ALA A 372 13.86 14.78 -11.84
C ALA A 372 13.65 15.44 -10.47
N MET A 373 14.73 15.82 -9.76
CA MET A 373 14.63 16.58 -8.52
C MET A 373 14.00 17.97 -8.70
N ALA A 374 14.32 18.68 -9.78
CA ALA A 374 13.69 19.95 -10.11
C ALA A 374 12.19 19.78 -10.42
N LEU A 375 11.85 18.74 -11.19
CA LEU A 375 10.45 18.41 -11.50
C LEU A 375 9.67 18.00 -10.25
N ARG A 376 10.30 17.29 -9.28
CA ARG A 376 9.70 17.01 -7.97
C ARG A 376 9.27 18.29 -7.26
N GLN A 377 10.05 19.36 -7.31
CA GLN A 377 9.68 20.65 -6.71
C GLN A 377 8.53 21.33 -7.46
N LEU A 378 8.49 21.23 -8.79
CA LEU A 378 7.39 21.75 -9.59
C LEU A 378 6.07 21.04 -9.25
N ILE A 379 6.07 19.70 -9.19
CA ILE A 379 4.88 18.92 -8.80
C ILE A 379 4.40 19.31 -7.40
N ARG A 380 5.32 19.46 -6.44
CA ARG A 380 4.99 19.93 -5.08
C ARG A 380 4.35 21.32 -5.09
N LYS A 381 4.88 22.24 -5.89
CA LYS A 381 4.34 23.58 -6.03
C LYS A 381 2.94 23.55 -6.60
N GLU A 382 2.68 22.81 -7.67
CA GLU A 382 1.34 22.68 -8.27
C GLU A 382 0.32 22.14 -7.26
N TYR A 383 0.66 21.14 -6.45
CA TYR A 383 -0.23 20.69 -5.37
C TYR A 383 -0.50 21.77 -4.33
N ASN A 384 0.51 22.52 -3.90
CA ASN A 384 0.32 23.61 -2.95
C ASN A 384 -0.59 24.69 -3.53
N ASP A 385 -0.37 25.09 -4.79
CA ASP A 385 -1.20 26.11 -5.47
C ASP A 385 -2.69 25.66 -5.60
N ILE A 386 -2.92 24.35 -5.81
CA ILE A 386 -4.27 23.76 -5.84
C ILE A 386 -4.89 23.79 -4.44
N PHE A 387 -4.13 23.37 -3.42
CA PHE A 387 -4.62 23.35 -2.04
C PHE A 387 -4.87 24.73 -1.41
N GLU A 388 -4.40 25.82 -2.00
CA GLU A 388 -4.85 27.16 -1.60
C GLU A 388 -6.35 27.36 -1.83
N LYS A 389 -6.97 26.60 -2.74
CA LYS A 389 -8.34 26.80 -3.23
C LYS A 389 -9.31 25.67 -2.82
N CYS A 390 -8.80 24.52 -2.34
CA CYS A 390 -9.62 23.36 -2.03
C CYS A 390 -9.17 22.68 -0.74
N ASP A 391 -10.00 21.80 -0.21
CA ASP A 391 -9.72 20.99 0.99
C ASP A 391 -9.12 19.64 0.60
N VAL A 392 -9.62 19.02 -0.47
CA VAL A 392 -9.13 17.75 -1.03
C VAL A 392 -9.15 17.79 -2.56
N ILE A 393 -8.39 16.89 -3.16
CA ILE A 393 -8.38 16.66 -4.61
C ILE A 393 -8.93 15.26 -4.87
N LEU A 394 -9.85 15.12 -5.82
CA LEU A 394 -10.43 13.86 -6.24
C LEU A 394 -9.89 13.48 -7.63
N THR A 395 -9.42 12.23 -7.77
CA THR A 395 -8.89 11.69 -9.03
C THR A 395 -9.26 10.21 -9.17
N PRO A 396 -9.21 9.63 -10.37
CA PRO A 396 -9.08 8.17 -10.50
C PRO A 396 -7.86 7.67 -9.72
N THR A 397 -7.96 6.49 -9.10
CA THR A 397 -6.78 5.85 -8.50
C THR A 397 -5.90 5.24 -9.57
N THR A 398 -6.50 4.67 -10.61
CA THR A 398 -5.81 4.02 -11.73
C THR A 398 -6.44 4.43 -13.05
N PRO A 399 -5.67 4.44 -14.16
CA PRO A 399 -6.21 4.80 -15.48
C PRO A 399 -7.19 3.76 -16.03
N ALA A 400 -7.15 2.52 -15.55
CA ALA A 400 -8.01 1.41 -15.95
C ALA A 400 -8.27 0.47 -14.77
N VAL A 401 -9.18 -0.49 -14.94
CA VAL A 401 -9.39 -1.60 -13.99
C VAL A 401 -8.26 -2.63 -14.08
N ALA A 402 -8.26 -3.62 -13.18
CA ALA A 402 -7.27 -4.70 -13.20
C ALA A 402 -7.19 -5.38 -14.57
N TYR A 403 -5.96 -5.62 -15.02
CA TYR A 403 -5.63 -6.21 -16.33
C TYR A 403 -5.16 -7.67 -16.21
N SER A 404 -5.01 -8.37 -17.35
CA SER A 404 -4.48 -9.73 -17.35
C SER A 404 -2.96 -9.76 -17.12
N PRO A 405 -2.41 -10.86 -16.56
CA PRO A 405 -0.96 -10.98 -16.32
C PRO A 405 -0.08 -10.80 -17.56
N GLU A 406 -0.57 -11.11 -18.77
CA GLU A 406 0.18 -10.97 -20.02
C GLU A 406 0.61 -9.51 -20.28
N MET A 407 -0.21 -8.53 -19.86
CA MET A 407 0.14 -7.10 -20.01
C MET A 407 1.37 -6.68 -19.19
N THR A 408 1.79 -7.47 -18.22
CA THR A 408 3.01 -7.19 -17.43
C THR A 408 4.30 -7.42 -18.22
N SER A 409 4.23 -8.04 -19.41
CA SER A 409 5.38 -8.25 -20.27
C SER A 409 5.93 -6.96 -20.91
N ASP A 410 5.09 -5.91 -21.01
CA ASP A 410 5.52 -4.59 -21.48
C ASP A 410 5.76 -3.64 -20.30
N PRO A 411 7.03 -3.33 -19.96
CA PRO A 411 7.36 -2.44 -18.85
C PRO A 411 6.77 -1.03 -19.00
N VAL A 412 6.65 -0.51 -20.23
CA VAL A 412 6.16 0.85 -20.49
C VAL A 412 4.67 0.94 -20.13
N GLN A 413 3.88 -0.04 -20.55
CA GLN A 413 2.45 -0.10 -20.19
C GLN A 413 2.25 -0.27 -18.69
N MET A 414 3.05 -1.12 -18.05
CA MET A 414 3.03 -1.30 -16.60
C MET A 414 3.35 0.01 -15.87
N TYR A 415 4.34 0.76 -16.33
CA TYR A 415 4.73 2.03 -15.72
C TYR A 415 3.69 3.14 -15.91
N GLN A 416 3.00 3.15 -17.05
CA GLN A 416 1.91 4.12 -17.30
C GLN A 416 0.70 3.91 -16.37
N ALA A 417 0.49 2.70 -15.86
CA ALA A 417 -0.58 2.44 -14.89
C ALA A 417 -0.41 3.23 -13.58
N ASP A 418 0.78 3.73 -13.29
CA ASP A 418 1.09 4.49 -12.07
C ASP A 418 0.81 6.01 -12.20
N ILE A 419 0.38 6.49 -13.38
CA ILE A 419 0.26 7.93 -13.66
C ILE A 419 -0.64 8.68 -12.65
N CYS A 420 -1.69 8.04 -12.16
CA CYS A 420 -2.64 8.63 -11.21
C CYS A 420 -2.12 8.65 -9.77
N THR A 421 -1.09 7.87 -9.43
CA THR A 421 -0.66 7.67 -8.04
C THR A 421 0.69 8.28 -7.71
N VAL A 422 1.66 8.25 -8.63
CA VAL A 422 3.07 8.62 -8.33
C VAL A 422 3.26 10.07 -7.92
N THR A 423 2.44 11.00 -8.40
CA THR A 423 2.53 12.43 -8.03
C THR A 423 2.37 12.65 -6.53
N VAL A 424 1.50 11.88 -5.91
CA VAL A 424 1.23 11.93 -4.46
C VAL A 424 2.49 11.56 -3.66
N ASN A 425 3.20 10.51 -4.09
CA ASN A 425 4.46 10.09 -3.46
C ASN A 425 5.58 11.11 -3.70
N ILE A 426 5.72 11.61 -4.93
CA ILE A 426 6.67 12.65 -5.31
C ILE A 426 6.47 13.90 -4.43
N ALA A 427 5.23 14.27 -4.16
CA ALA A 427 4.89 15.42 -3.30
C ALA A 427 4.98 15.10 -1.79
N GLY A 428 4.90 13.82 -1.41
CA GLY A 428 4.90 13.37 0.00
C GLY A 428 3.57 13.56 0.72
N LEU A 429 2.46 13.65 -0.04
CA LEU A 429 1.10 13.91 0.46
C LEU A 429 0.40 12.62 0.91
N PRO A 430 -0.62 12.71 1.79
CA PRO A 430 -1.49 11.61 2.10
C PRO A 430 -2.53 11.40 0.99
N ALA A 431 -2.94 10.15 0.76
CA ALA A 431 -4.09 9.85 -0.08
C ALA A 431 -4.74 8.52 0.31
N ILE A 432 -6.05 8.45 0.15
CA ILE A 432 -6.85 7.25 0.34
C ILE A 432 -7.51 6.87 -0.98
N SER A 433 -7.45 5.57 -1.31
CA SER A 433 -8.22 4.98 -2.41
C SER A 433 -9.39 4.22 -1.85
N THR A 434 -10.58 4.47 -2.38
CA THR A 434 -11.80 3.74 -2.02
C THR A 434 -12.59 3.34 -3.27
N PRO A 435 -13.32 2.21 -3.28
CA PRO A 435 -14.15 1.80 -4.41
C PRO A 435 -15.23 2.83 -4.71
N CYS A 436 -15.45 3.15 -5.99
CA CYS A 436 -16.49 4.08 -6.44
C CYS A 436 -17.38 3.54 -7.56
N GLY A 437 -17.15 2.31 -8.01
CA GLY A 437 -17.94 1.69 -9.05
C GLY A 437 -17.36 0.37 -9.53
N TYR A 438 -17.94 -0.13 -10.60
CA TYR A 438 -17.51 -1.33 -11.31
C TYR A 438 -17.59 -1.08 -12.81
N ASP A 439 -16.68 -1.68 -13.58
CA ASP A 439 -16.77 -1.67 -15.04
C ASP A 439 -17.90 -2.59 -15.53
N SER A 440 -18.13 -2.62 -16.85
CA SER A 440 -19.14 -3.47 -17.50
C SER A 440 -18.91 -4.98 -17.31
N LYS A 441 -17.70 -5.39 -16.86
CA LYS A 441 -17.34 -6.78 -16.54
C LYS A 441 -17.39 -7.09 -15.05
N GLY A 442 -17.76 -6.11 -14.20
CA GLY A 442 -17.84 -6.25 -12.76
C GLY A 442 -16.49 -6.09 -12.02
N MET A 443 -15.48 -5.56 -12.70
CA MET A 443 -14.19 -5.25 -12.06
C MET A 443 -14.26 -3.93 -11.28
N PRO A 444 -13.70 -3.88 -10.05
CA PRO A 444 -13.75 -2.68 -9.23
C PRO A 444 -13.03 -1.48 -9.86
N ILE A 445 -13.60 -0.31 -9.62
CA ILE A 445 -13.04 1.01 -9.95
C ILE A 445 -12.82 1.77 -8.64
N GLY A 446 -11.60 2.28 -8.44
CA GLY A 446 -11.24 3.09 -7.28
C GLY A 446 -11.08 4.57 -7.61
N MET A 447 -11.57 5.42 -6.72
CA MET A 447 -11.25 6.85 -6.69
C MET A 447 -10.22 7.14 -5.61
N SER A 448 -9.38 8.15 -5.83
CA SER A 448 -8.38 8.62 -4.88
C SER A 448 -8.75 10.00 -4.35
N VAL A 449 -8.81 10.12 -3.02
CA VAL A 449 -8.93 11.40 -2.32
C VAL A 449 -7.55 11.77 -1.78
N ILE A 450 -6.99 12.88 -2.29
CA ILE A 450 -5.67 13.37 -1.93
C ILE A 450 -5.84 14.56 -0.97
N GLY A 451 -5.11 14.55 0.14
CA GLY A 451 -5.19 15.58 1.19
C GLY A 451 -3.94 16.45 1.31
N ARG A 452 -4.08 17.50 2.10
CA ARG A 452 -2.94 18.31 2.53
C ARG A 452 -2.00 17.48 3.40
N LYS A 453 -0.75 17.87 3.42
CA LYS A 453 0.26 17.21 4.25
C LYS A 453 -0.18 17.21 5.71
N PHE A 454 -0.20 16.03 6.33
CA PHE A 454 -0.62 15.76 7.71
C PHE A 454 -2.13 15.98 8.00
N ASP A 455 -2.97 15.99 6.99
CA ASP A 455 -4.44 16.06 7.15
C ASP A 455 -5.13 14.75 6.69
N GLU A 456 -4.66 13.64 7.21
CA GLU A 456 -5.24 12.31 6.96
C GLU A 456 -6.70 12.23 7.39
N ALA A 457 -7.08 12.88 8.50
CA ALA A 457 -8.45 12.88 9.00
C ALA A 457 -9.46 13.44 8.01
N THR A 458 -9.09 14.45 7.22
CA THR A 458 -9.97 15.05 6.20
C THR A 458 -10.18 14.10 5.01
N ILE A 459 -9.16 13.38 4.53
CA ILE A 459 -9.34 12.42 3.44
C ILE A 459 -10.12 11.18 3.89
N ILE A 460 -9.93 10.75 5.13
CA ILE A 460 -10.68 9.65 5.74
C ILE A 460 -12.17 10.01 5.87
N LYS A 461 -12.49 11.20 6.42
CA LYS A 461 -13.84 11.76 6.44
C LYS A 461 -14.49 11.74 5.05
N THR A 462 -13.75 12.19 4.04
CA THR A 462 -14.25 12.29 2.67
C THR A 462 -14.56 10.90 2.10
N ALA A 463 -13.68 9.93 2.28
CA ALA A 463 -13.92 8.55 1.85
C ALA A 463 -15.10 7.92 2.59
N ASP A 464 -15.17 8.04 3.94
CA ASP A 464 -16.28 7.52 4.76
C ASP A 464 -17.64 8.08 4.33
N ALA A 465 -17.70 9.38 4.01
CA ALA A 465 -18.93 10.00 3.56
C ALA A 465 -19.51 9.35 2.30
N TYR A 466 -18.64 8.98 1.35
CA TYR A 466 -19.02 8.26 0.13
C TYR A 466 -19.38 6.80 0.42
N GLU A 467 -18.56 6.11 1.19
CA GLU A 467 -18.72 4.67 1.49
C GLU A 467 -20.05 4.35 2.18
N LYS A 468 -20.63 5.29 2.92
CA LYS A 468 -21.98 5.12 3.52
C LYS A 468 -23.09 4.89 2.51
N GLY A 469 -22.99 5.49 1.32
CA GLY A 469 -23.94 5.32 0.22
C GLY A 469 -23.56 4.20 -0.74
N PHE A 470 -22.28 3.80 -0.77
CA PHE A 470 -21.76 2.81 -1.70
C PHE A 470 -22.03 1.38 -1.20
N LYS A 471 -22.55 0.53 -2.09
CA LYS A 471 -22.79 -0.89 -1.78
C LYS A 471 -21.75 -1.74 -2.49
N PRO A 472 -20.71 -2.22 -1.78
CA PRO A 472 -19.70 -3.07 -2.39
C PRO A 472 -20.29 -4.42 -2.79
N VAL A 473 -19.88 -4.93 -3.95
CA VAL A 473 -20.18 -6.28 -4.40
C VAL A 473 -19.05 -7.19 -3.91
N ALA A 474 -19.38 -8.27 -3.23
CA ALA A 474 -18.38 -9.23 -2.79
C ALA A 474 -17.79 -10.02 -3.98
N PRO A 475 -16.49 -10.37 -3.97
CA PRO A 475 -15.91 -11.23 -4.98
C PRO A 475 -16.51 -12.63 -4.93
N LYS A 476 -16.55 -13.31 -6.08
CA LYS A 476 -17.06 -14.67 -6.23
C LYS A 476 -15.89 -15.67 -6.14
N LEU A 477 -15.58 -16.17 -4.94
CA LEU A 477 -14.50 -17.14 -4.68
C LEU A 477 -14.99 -18.56 -4.47
#